data_577d773504a2102a42be794020b2e62b
#
_entry.id   577d773504a2102a42be794020b2e62b
#
_cell.length_a   1.000
_cell.length_b   1.000
_cell.length_c   1.000
_cell.angle_alpha   90.00
_cell.angle_beta   90.00
_cell.angle_gamma   90.00
#
_symmetry.space_group_name_H-M   'P 1'
#
loop_
_entity.id
_entity.type
_entity.pdbx_description
1 polymer ?
#
loop_
_entity_poly.entity_id
_entity_poly.type
_entity_poly.pdbx_seq_one_letter_code
_entity_poly.pdbx_strand_id
1 'polypeptide(L)'
;ERLRGTADPVALFTVVPGLGHRLAERIHEELHLDTLEGLELAAHDGRLENVPGVGPRRAAAIRANLHAMLVRGRDIGMAPPAALGPVPAVGAVLAIDRQYREQAAAGTLPTIAPIRFNPAQEAWLPVLHAERDGWQFTALFSNTAQAHQLKRTRDWVRIFHYDSENSEGQHTVVTETHGPLAGRRVVRGRETECRAHYA
;
A
#
# COMPACT_ATOMS: atom_id res chain seq x y z
N GLU A 1 0.44 -0.41 27.09
CA GLU A 1 -0.71 0.24 26.40
C GLU A 1 -0.14 1.17 25.34
N ARG A 2 0.09 0.65 24.12
CA ARG A 2 0.67 1.40 23.02
C ARG A 2 -0.45 2.03 22.21
N LEU A 3 -0.57 3.34 22.29
CA LEU A 3 -1.38 4.17 21.42
C LEU A 3 -0.89 3.99 19.96
N ARG A 4 -1.51 3.09 19.24
CA ARG A 4 -1.47 3.11 17.77
C ARG A 4 -2.34 4.27 17.33
N GLY A 5 -1.71 5.39 17.00
CA GLY A 5 -2.35 6.46 16.24
C GLY A 5 -2.70 5.96 14.85
N THR A 6 -3.79 5.24 14.72
CA THR A 6 -4.46 5.07 13.44
C THR A 6 -5.07 6.44 13.13
N ALA A 7 -4.46 7.18 12.20
CA ALA A 7 -5.14 8.35 11.65
C ALA A 7 -6.50 7.86 11.15
N ASP A 8 -7.57 8.45 11.66
CA ASP A 8 -8.94 8.15 11.24
C ASP A 8 -9.02 8.35 9.72
N PRO A 9 -9.34 7.30 8.92
CA PRO A 9 -9.39 7.42 7.47
C PRO A 9 -10.36 8.52 7.01
N VAL A 10 -11.44 8.72 7.73
CA VAL A 10 -12.43 9.77 7.46
C VAL A 10 -11.80 11.15 7.67
N ALA A 11 -11.09 11.36 8.78
CA ALA A 11 -10.36 12.59 9.03
C ALA A 11 -9.29 12.84 7.96
N LEU A 12 -8.58 11.80 7.52
CA LEU A 12 -7.60 11.89 6.46
C LEU A 12 -8.23 12.33 5.12
N PHE A 13 -9.41 11.81 4.79
CA PHE A 13 -10.09 12.18 3.54
C PHE A 13 -10.64 13.61 3.57
N THR A 14 -11.01 14.14 4.74
CA THR A 14 -11.49 15.52 4.86
C THR A 14 -10.43 16.58 4.56
N VAL A 15 -9.16 16.20 4.55
CA VAL A 15 -8.05 17.08 4.12
C VAL A 15 -8.14 17.41 2.62
N VAL A 16 -8.81 16.57 1.83
CA VAL A 16 -8.96 16.77 0.38
C VAL A 16 -10.04 17.83 0.12
N PRO A 17 -9.73 18.95 -0.57
CA PRO A 17 -10.71 19.97 -0.89
C PRO A 17 -11.90 19.39 -1.67
N GLY A 18 -13.11 19.70 -1.19
CA GLY A 18 -14.35 19.17 -1.77
C GLY A 18 -14.85 17.86 -1.16
N LEU A 19 -14.10 17.25 -0.25
CA LEU A 19 -14.51 16.10 0.55
C LEU A 19 -14.92 16.57 1.95
N GLY A 20 -16.23 16.82 2.14
CA GLY A 20 -16.76 17.02 3.49
C GLY A 20 -16.87 15.70 4.27
N HIS A 21 -16.97 15.81 5.60
CA HIS A 21 -16.99 14.67 6.52
C HIS A 21 -17.98 13.55 6.13
N ARG A 22 -19.24 13.91 5.83
CA ARG A 22 -20.27 12.93 5.42
C ARG A 22 -19.93 12.20 4.12
N LEU A 23 -19.21 12.85 3.21
CA LEU A 23 -18.79 12.21 1.96
C LEU A 23 -17.56 11.34 2.18
N ALA A 24 -16.65 11.77 3.05
CA ALA A 24 -15.49 10.99 3.45
C ALA A 24 -15.90 9.68 4.16
N GLU A 25 -16.88 9.75 5.09
CA GLU A 25 -17.46 8.56 5.73
C GLU A 25 -18.04 7.61 4.70
N ARG A 26 -18.87 8.10 3.79
CA ARG A 26 -19.50 7.28 2.75
C ARG A 26 -18.48 6.62 1.82
N ILE A 27 -17.45 7.36 1.40
CA ILE A 27 -16.37 6.82 0.57
C ILE A 27 -15.63 5.71 1.33
N HIS A 28 -15.34 5.93 2.61
CA HIS A 28 -14.69 4.93 3.46
C HIS A 28 -15.57 3.67 3.61
N GLU A 29 -16.87 3.83 3.85
CA GLU A 29 -17.82 2.71 4.02
C GLU A 29 -18.03 1.94 2.72
N GLU A 30 -18.23 2.62 1.58
CA GLU A 30 -18.55 1.98 0.30
C GLU A 30 -17.32 1.37 -0.40
N LEU A 31 -16.18 2.03 -0.31
CA LEU A 31 -14.96 1.61 -1.02
C LEU A 31 -13.92 0.93 -0.09
N HIS A 32 -14.14 0.96 1.23
CA HIS A 32 -13.23 0.41 2.24
C HIS A 32 -11.78 0.87 2.07
N LEU A 33 -11.61 2.17 1.82
CA LEU A 33 -10.31 2.82 1.63
C LEU A 33 -9.85 3.45 2.94
N ASP A 34 -8.58 3.26 3.27
CA ASP A 34 -7.96 3.77 4.50
C ASP A 34 -6.83 4.79 4.22
N THR A 35 -6.50 5.05 2.95
CA THR A 35 -5.37 5.89 2.54
C THR A 35 -5.72 6.85 1.41
N LEU A 36 -4.99 7.98 1.30
CA LEU A 36 -5.15 8.94 0.21
C LEU A 36 -4.74 8.35 -1.15
N GLU A 37 -3.76 7.47 -1.17
CA GLU A 37 -3.34 6.76 -2.39
C GLU A 37 -4.43 5.81 -2.88
N GLY A 38 -5.11 5.12 -1.96
CA GLY A 38 -6.27 4.29 -2.27
C GLY A 38 -7.41 5.13 -2.86
N LEU A 39 -7.64 6.32 -2.30
CA LEU A 39 -8.63 7.27 -2.78
C LEU A 39 -8.27 7.82 -4.17
N GLU A 40 -6.99 8.14 -4.42
CA GLU A 40 -6.51 8.58 -5.73
C GLU A 40 -6.75 7.50 -6.79
N LEU A 41 -6.41 6.26 -6.47
CA LEU A 41 -6.62 5.15 -7.38
C LEU A 41 -8.11 4.94 -7.69
N ALA A 42 -8.99 5.02 -6.68
CA ALA A 42 -10.43 4.92 -6.87
C ALA A 42 -11.01 6.07 -7.70
N ALA A 43 -10.38 7.25 -7.64
CA ALA A 43 -10.74 8.38 -8.48
C ALA A 43 -10.27 8.21 -9.94
N HIS A 44 -9.19 7.46 -10.17
CA HIS A 44 -8.67 7.18 -11.51
C HIS A 44 -9.38 6.02 -12.21
N ASP A 45 -9.76 4.97 -11.48
CA ASP A 45 -10.40 3.78 -12.04
C ASP A 45 -11.95 3.89 -12.12
N GLY A 46 -12.51 5.05 -11.75
CA GLY A 46 -13.95 5.34 -11.84
C GLY A 46 -14.80 4.80 -10.69
N ARG A 47 -14.22 4.07 -9.72
CA ARG A 47 -14.98 3.55 -8.57
C ARG A 47 -15.56 4.65 -7.69
N LEU A 48 -14.89 5.81 -7.65
CA LEU A 48 -15.38 6.95 -6.87
C LEU A 48 -16.71 7.49 -7.41
N GLU A 49 -16.97 7.36 -8.71
CA GLU A 49 -18.21 7.82 -9.35
C GLU A 49 -19.44 6.97 -8.96
N ASN A 50 -19.20 5.74 -8.50
CA ASN A 50 -20.25 4.82 -8.05
C ASN A 50 -20.71 5.12 -6.61
N VAL A 51 -19.99 5.97 -5.88
CA VAL A 51 -20.37 6.35 -4.51
C VAL A 51 -21.56 7.34 -4.56
N PRO A 52 -22.67 7.07 -3.84
CA PRO A 52 -23.81 7.97 -3.81
C PRO A 52 -23.42 9.39 -3.39
N GLY A 53 -23.73 10.38 -4.24
CA GLY A 53 -23.36 11.78 -4.03
C GLY A 53 -22.03 12.21 -4.66
N VAL A 54 -21.35 11.30 -5.38
CA VAL A 54 -20.18 11.62 -6.19
C VAL A 54 -20.52 11.42 -7.67
N GLY A 55 -20.91 12.50 -8.32
CA GLY A 55 -21.09 12.47 -9.78
C GLY A 55 -19.75 12.66 -10.51
N PRO A 56 -19.71 12.47 -11.86
CA PRO A 56 -18.48 12.54 -12.66
C PRO A 56 -17.69 13.84 -12.49
N ARG A 57 -18.40 14.98 -12.39
CA ARG A 57 -17.76 16.30 -12.18
C ARG A 57 -17.07 16.38 -10.83
N ARG A 58 -17.68 15.81 -9.79
CA ARG A 58 -17.12 15.80 -8.43
C ARG A 58 -15.95 14.86 -8.32
N ALA A 59 -16.05 13.67 -8.92
CA ALA A 59 -14.95 12.72 -8.99
C ALA A 59 -13.73 13.32 -9.72
N ALA A 60 -13.95 14.04 -10.83
CA ALA A 60 -12.89 14.74 -11.54
C ALA A 60 -12.23 15.84 -10.69
N ALA A 61 -13.01 16.62 -9.93
CA ALA A 61 -12.49 17.65 -9.04
C ALA A 61 -11.69 17.04 -7.87
N ILE A 62 -12.17 15.97 -7.27
CA ILE A 62 -11.47 15.24 -6.19
C ILE A 62 -10.15 14.68 -6.73
N ARG A 63 -10.14 14.07 -7.92
CA ARG A 63 -8.95 13.56 -8.59
C ARG A 63 -7.91 14.66 -8.84
N ALA A 64 -8.34 15.82 -9.36
CA ALA A 64 -7.45 16.96 -9.59
C ALA A 64 -6.85 17.49 -8.29
N ASN A 65 -7.65 17.59 -7.22
CA ASN A 65 -7.19 18.04 -5.91
C ASN A 65 -6.22 17.05 -5.28
N LEU A 66 -6.51 15.75 -5.33
CA LEU A 66 -5.62 14.69 -4.85
C LEU A 66 -4.28 14.72 -5.60
N HIS A 67 -4.33 14.79 -6.94
CA HIS A 67 -3.13 14.91 -7.76
C HIS A 67 -2.31 16.15 -7.37
N ALA A 68 -2.96 17.31 -7.25
CA ALA A 68 -2.29 18.55 -6.84
C ALA A 68 -1.72 18.50 -5.42
N MET A 69 -2.35 17.78 -4.49
CA MET A 69 -1.85 17.57 -3.12
C MET A 69 -0.65 16.63 -3.10
N LEU A 70 -0.75 15.50 -3.81
CA LEU A 70 0.32 14.50 -3.86
C LEU A 70 1.53 14.98 -4.65
N VAL A 71 1.33 15.78 -5.72
CA VAL A 71 2.42 16.44 -6.46
C VAL A 71 3.05 17.53 -5.60
N ARG A 72 2.28 18.40 -4.95
CA ARG A 72 2.81 19.43 -4.04
C ARG A 72 3.50 18.83 -2.83
N GLY A 73 3.00 17.70 -2.30
CA GLY A 73 3.68 16.94 -1.25
C GLY A 73 5.04 16.40 -1.72
N ARG A 74 5.20 16.14 -3.03
CA ARG A 74 6.48 15.78 -3.65
C ARG A 74 7.39 16.98 -3.89
N ASP A 75 6.81 18.14 -4.28
CA ASP A 75 7.57 19.37 -4.63
C ASP A 75 7.95 20.22 -3.41
N ILE A 76 7.23 20.14 -2.29
CA ILE A 76 7.53 20.88 -1.06
C ILE A 76 8.51 20.10 -0.16
N GLY A 77 9.21 19.09 -0.71
CA GLY A 77 10.16 18.33 0.14
C GLY A 77 9.48 17.69 1.37
N MET A 78 8.17 17.42 1.32
CA MET A 78 7.68 16.24 1.96
C MET A 78 8.13 15.09 1.06
N ALA A 79 9.41 14.85 1.13
CA ALA A 79 9.88 13.49 1.21
C ALA A 79 8.80 12.71 1.94
N PRO A 80 8.37 11.53 1.48
CA PRO A 80 7.56 10.58 2.24
C PRO A 80 8.11 10.65 3.65
N PRO A 81 7.27 10.94 4.72
CA PRO A 81 7.70 11.43 6.01
C PRO A 81 9.07 10.87 6.24
N ALA A 82 10.07 11.74 6.18
CA ALA A 82 11.44 11.35 5.89
C ALA A 82 11.65 10.16 6.79
N ALA A 83 11.85 9.00 6.22
CA ALA A 83 12.12 7.85 7.04
C ALA A 83 13.17 8.40 7.98
N LEU A 84 12.75 8.72 9.22
CA LEU A 84 13.57 9.36 10.21
C LEU A 84 14.60 8.29 10.61
N GLY A 85 15.35 7.83 9.58
CA GLY A 85 16.26 6.71 9.69
C GLY A 85 16.63 6.14 8.32
N PRO A 86 17.64 5.30 8.26
CA PRO A 86 17.98 4.55 7.06
C PRO A 86 16.82 3.67 6.64
N VAL A 87 16.65 3.45 5.33
CA VAL A 87 15.67 2.53 4.75
C VAL A 87 16.39 1.45 3.96
N PRO A 88 15.87 0.21 3.92
CA PRO A 88 16.52 -0.84 3.15
C PRO A 88 16.57 -0.50 1.66
N ALA A 89 17.66 -0.87 1.00
CA ALA A 89 17.82 -0.69 -0.43
C ALA A 89 16.72 -1.42 -1.20
N VAL A 90 16.27 -0.86 -2.33
CA VAL A 90 15.23 -1.48 -3.19
C VAL A 90 15.60 -2.90 -3.58
N GLY A 91 16.87 -3.16 -3.89
CA GLY A 91 17.35 -4.50 -4.20
C GLY A 91 17.13 -5.52 -3.08
N ALA A 92 17.31 -5.11 -1.82
CA ALA A 92 17.03 -5.95 -0.66
C ALA A 92 15.52 -6.26 -0.54
N VAL A 93 14.67 -5.24 -0.68
CA VAL A 93 13.20 -5.40 -0.63
C VAL A 93 12.71 -6.33 -1.73
N LEU A 94 13.19 -6.16 -2.97
CA LEU A 94 12.84 -7.02 -4.11
C LEU A 94 13.37 -8.45 -3.95
N ALA A 95 14.52 -8.64 -3.30
CA ALA A 95 15.03 -9.98 -3.00
C ALA A 95 14.16 -10.70 -1.95
N ILE A 96 13.67 -9.99 -0.94
CA ILE A 96 12.71 -10.52 0.04
C ILE A 96 11.37 -10.85 -0.64
N ASP A 97 10.85 -9.98 -1.52
CA ASP A 97 9.64 -10.27 -2.31
C ASP A 97 9.77 -11.57 -3.10
N ARG A 98 10.90 -11.74 -3.81
CA ARG A 98 11.16 -12.95 -4.58
C ARG A 98 11.23 -14.20 -3.70
N GLN A 99 12.02 -14.15 -2.63
CA GLN A 99 12.15 -15.25 -1.67
C GLN A 99 10.79 -15.63 -1.07
N TYR A 100 10.01 -14.65 -0.67
CA TYR A 100 8.67 -14.87 -0.11
C TYR A 100 7.77 -15.61 -1.11
N ARG A 101 7.70 -15.13 -2.35
CA ARG A 101 6.84 -15.69 -3.37
C ARG A 101 7.23 -17.11 -3.75
N GLU A 102 8.53 -17.39 -3.86
CA GLU A 102 9.06 -18.74 -4.13
C GLU A 102 8.70 -19.71 -3.01
N GLN A 103 8.92 -19.34 -1.76
CA GLN A 103 8.61 -20.18 -0.60
C GLN A 103 7.11 -20.32 -0.35
N ALA A 104 6.32 -19.27 -0.59
CA ALA A 104 4.86 -19.34 -0.51
C ALA A 104 4.27 -20.28 -1.58
N ALA A 105 4.81 -20.25 -2.80
CA ALA A 105 4.41 -21.15 -3.88
C ALA A 105 4.80 -22.60 -3.58
N ALA A 106 5.96 -22.82 -2.94
CA ALA A 106 6.42 -24.15 -2.52
C ALA A 106 5.68 -24.67 -1.27
N GLY A 107 4.87 -23.84 -0.59
CA GLY A 107 4.16 -24.22 0.62
C GLY A 107 5.07 -24.48 1.83
N THR A 108 6.27 -23.90 1.85
CA THR A 108 7.27 -24.11 2.90
C THR A 108 7.19 -23.11 4.05
N LEU A 109 6.37 -22.05 3.91
CA LEU A 109 6.21 -21.02 4.92
C LEU A 109 5.16 -21.38 5.97
N PRO A 110 5.35 -20.96 7.21
CA PRO A 110 4.29 -21.02 8.21
C PRO A 110 3.13 -20.12 7.78
N THR A 111 1.90 -20.53 8.10
CA THR A 111 0.69 -19.79 7.80
C THR A 111 0.05 -19.23 9.06
N ILE A 112 -0.55 -18.04 8.94
CA ILE A 112 -1.34 -17.43 10.00
C ILE A 112 -2.81 -17.32 9.57
N ALA A 113 -3.72 -17.22 10.55
CA ALA A 113 -5.13 -16.93 10.34
C ALA A 113 -5.35 -15.43 10.40
N PRO A 114 -5.52 -14.72 9.25
CA PRO A 114 -5.80 -13.31 9.29
C PRO A 114 -7.20 -13.03 9.87
N ILE A 115 -7.35 -11.91 10.57
CA ILE A 115 -8.63 -11.52 11.18
C ILE A 115 -9.63 -11.09 10.10
N ARG A 116 -9.17 -10.35 9.08
CA ARG A 116 -10.04 -9.82 8.02
C ARG A 116 -10.16 -10.82 6.87
N PHE A 117 -11.34 -10.86 6.24
CA PHE A 117 -11.64 -11.72 5.08
C PHE A 117 -11.38 -13.21 5.32
N ASN A 118 -11.60 -13.65 6.56
CA ASN A 118 -11.37 -15.03 6.99
C ASN A 118 -12.46 -15.47 7.97
N PRO A 119 -13.71 -15.65 7.51
CA PRO A 119 -14.83 -16.00 8.38
C PRO A 119 -14.67 -17.38 9.04
N ALA A 120 -13.93 -18.29 8.39
CA ALA A 120 -13.66 -19.62 8.92
C ALA A 120 -12.47 -19.67 9.88
N GLN A 121 -11.76 -18.54 10.09
CA GLN A 121 -10.56 -18.44 10.92
C GLN A 121 -9.45 -19.44 10.54
N GLU A 122 -9.37 -19.81 9.28
CA GLU A 122 -8.37 -20.73 8.77
C GLU A 122 -6.99 -20.06 8.64
N ALA A 123 -5.94 -20.83 8.96
CA ALA A 123 -4.55 -20.40 8.77
C ALA A 123 -4.14 -20.60 7.29
N TRP A 124 -4.30 -19.57 6.48
CA TRP A 124 -4.04 -19.66 5.04
C TRP A 124 -2.99 -18.67 4.53
N LEU A 125 -2.67 -17.63 5.30
CA LEU A 125 -1.77 -16.55 4.86
C LEU A 125 -0.33 -16.88 5.21
N PRO A 126 0.54 -17.19 4.21
CA PRO A 126 1.95 -17.47 4.47
C PRO A 126 2.67 -16.24 4.99
N VAL A 127 3.60 -16.41 5.91
CA VAL A 127 4.45 -15.34 6.47
C VAL A 127 5.91 -15.76 6.39
N LEU A 128 6.76 -14.86 5.85
CA LEU A 128 8.21 -15.00 5.86
C LEU A 128 8.79 -14.03 6.88
N HIS A 129 9.65 -14.53 7.76
CA HIS A 129 10.59 -13.71 8.52
C HIS A 129 12.00 -13.96 7.98
N ALA A 130 12.71 -12.89 7.65
CA ALA A 130 14.05 -12.98 7.09
C ALA A 130 14.90 -11.80 7.56
N GLU A 131 16.21 -12.02 7.58
CA GLU A 131 17.20 -10.96 7.85
C GLU A 131 18.07 -10.76 6.62
N ARG A 132 18.32 -9.50 6.26
CA ARG A 132 19.22 -9.13 5.19
C ARG A 132 19.77 -7.73 5.39
N ASP A 133 21.09 -7.58 5.19
CA ASP A 133 21.78 -6.29 5.23
C ASP A 133 21.53 -5.49 6.53
N GLY A 134 21.41 -6.20 7.68
CA GLY A 134 21.14 -5.60 8.98
C GLY A 134 19.66 -5.24 9.23
N TRP A 135 18.76 -5.58 8.27
CA TRP A 135 17.33 -5.38 8.40
C TRP A 135 16.61 -6.69 8.70
N GLN A 136 15.66 -6.61 9.62
CA GLN A 136 14.68 -7.67 9.84
C GLN A 136 13.46 -7.40 8.96
N PHE A 137 13.02 -8.41 8.22
CA PHE A 137 11.88 -8.32 7.31
C PHE A 137 10.79 -9.29 7.71
N THR A 138 9.55 -8.83 7.56
CA THR A 138 8.35 -9.70 7.60
C THR A 138 7.55 -9.47 6.33
N ALA A 139 7.42 -10.50 5.50
CA ALA A 139 6.69 -10.43 4.24
C ALA A 139 5.44 -11.30 4.28
N LEU A 140 4.34 -10.79 3.73
CA LEU A 140 3.07 -11.50 3.57
C LEU A 140 2.29 -10.94 2.38
N PHE A 141 1.39 -11.76 1.82
CA PHE A 141 0.45 -11.29 0.80
C PHE A 141 -0.50 -10.23 1.38
N SER A 142 -0.87 -9.27 0.55
CA SER A 142 -1.79 -8.20 0.94
C SER A 142 -3.20 -8.76 1.18
N ASN A 143 -3.67 -8.67 2.42
CA ASN A 143 -5.04 -9.03 2.81
C ASN A 143 -5.88 -7.76 3.03
N THR A 144 -5.75 -6.77 2.13
CA THR A 144 -6.55 -5.55 2.14
C THR A 144 -7.81 -5.72 1.30
N ALA A 145 -8.87 -4.97 1.63
CA ALA A 145 -10.11 -4.96 0.84
C ALA A 145 -9.82 -4.69 -0.65
N GLN A 146 -8.93 -3.74 -0.94
CA GLN A 146 -8.51 -3.41 -2.30
C GLN A 146 -7.83 -4.59 -3.02
N ALA A 147 -6.93 -5.31 -2.35
CA ALA A 147 -6.29 -6.48 -2.93
C ALA A 147 -7.30 -7.58 -3.26
N HIS A 148 -8.32 -7.76 -2.43
CA HIS A 148 -9.41 -8.71 -2.68
C HIS A 148 -10.30 -8.27 -3.84
N GLN A 149 -10.73 -7.01 -3.87
CA GLN A 149 -11.57 -6.47 -4.94
C GLN A 149 -10.89 -6.57 -6.31
N LEU A 150 -9.59 -6.28 -6.37
CA LEU A 150 -8.80 -6.34 -7.60
C LEU A 150 -8.26 -7.73 -7.91
N LYS A 151 -8.56 -8.75 -7.08
CA LYS A 151 -8.02 -10.11 -7.17
C LYS A 151 -6.49 -10.14 -7.22
N ARG A 152 -5.83 -9.26 -6.48
CA ARG A 152 -4.38 -9.07 -6.41
C ARG A 152 -3.76 -9.55 -5.10
N THR A 153 -4.49 -10.27 -4.27
CA THR A 153 -4.02 -10.77 -2.97
C THR A 153 -2.73 -11.58 -3.07
N ARG A 154 -2.51 -12.32 -4.16
CA ARG A 154 -1.29 -13.10 -4.42
C ARG A 154 -0.23 -12.36 -5.24
N ASP A 155 -0.56 -11.20 -5.80
CA ASP A 155 0.39 -10.35 -6.51
C ASP A 155 1.00 -9.30 -5.59
N TRP A 156 0.21 -8.70 -4.71
CA TRP A 156 0.66 -7.64 -3.81
C TRP A 156 1.27 -8.24 -2.54
N VAL A 157 2.56 -7.95 -2.32
CA VAL A 157 3.30 -8.38 -1.14
C VAL A 157 3.58 -7.18 -0.27
N ARG A 158 3.16 -7.23 0.99
CA ARG A 158 3.51 -6.24 2.01
C ARG A 158 4.77 -6.71 2.72
N ILE A 159 5.75 -5.84 2.81
CA ILE A 159 7.03 -6.10 3.45
C ILE A 159 7.24 -5.06 4.54
N PHE A 160 7.20 -5.50 5.78
CA PHE A 160 7.56 -4.71 6.95
C PHE A 160 9.06 -4.89 7.20
N HIS A 161 9.71 -3.82 7.63
CA HIS A 161 11.12 -3.87 7.97
C HIS A 161 11.37 -3.07 9.24
N TYR A 162 12.38 -3.48 9.97
CA TYR A 162 12.93 -2.74 11.12
C TYR A 162 14.41 -3.06 11.26
N ASP A 163 15.14 -2.12 11.86
CA ASP A 163 16.56 -2.27 12.18
C ASP A 163 16.79 -2.36 13.69
N SER A 164 18.07 -2.47 14.09
CA SER A 164 18.47 -2.52 15.50
C SER A 164 18.25 -1.21 16.25
N GLU A 165 18.04 -0.10 15.55
CA GLU A 165 17.81 1.23 16.11
C GLU A 165 16.32 1.61 16.18
N ASN A 166 15.42 0.64 15.97
CA ASN A 166 13.96 0.80 15.91
C ASN A 166 13.44 1.68 14.77
N SER A 167 14.22 1.86 13.71
CA SER A 167 13.68 2.40 12.46
C SER A 167 12.76 1.35 11.85
N GLU A 168 11.46 1.62 11.78
CA GLU A 168 10.48 0.71 11.22
C GLU A 168 9.76 1.34 10.02
N GLY A 169 9.35 0.50 9.09
CA GLY A 169 8.58 0.94 7.94
C GLY A 169 7.95 -0.22 7.20
N GLN A 170 7.27 0.12 6.12
CA GLN A 170 6.65 -0.88 5.28
C GLN A 170 6.72 -0.48 3.81
N HIS A 171 6.79 -1.48 2.96
CA HIS A 171 6.71 -1.34 1.51
C HIS A 171 5.66 -2.28 0.94
N THR A 172 5.04 -1.91 -0.18
CA THR A 172 4.22 -2.82 -0.97
C THR A 172 4.92 -3.08 -2.29
N VAL A 173 5.15 -4.35 -2.59
CA VAL A 173 5.73 -4.79 -3.86
C VAL A 173 4.63 -5.37 -4.73
N VAL A 174 4.56 -4.93 -5.97
CA VAL A 174 3.51 -5.32 -6.92
C VAL A 174 4.12 -5.60 -8.30
N THR A 175 3.39 -6.31 -9.15
CA THR A 175 3.72 -6.37 -10.58
C THR A 175 3.22 -5.09 -11.25
N GLU A 176 4.14 -4.33 -11.86
CA GLU A 176 3.77 -3.13 -12.60
C GLU A 176 3.02 -3.49 -13.88
N THR A 177 1.96 -2.78 -14.16
CA THR A 177 1.10 -3.04 -15.33
C THR A 177 1.30 -2.05 -16.47
N HIS A 178 1.96 -0.92 -16.22
CA HIS A 178 2.12 0.18 -17.17
C HIS A 178 3.54 0.74 -17.18
N GLY A 179 3.89 1.43 -18.26
CA GLY A 179 5.16 2.15 -18.38
C GLY A 179 6.39 1.24 -18.57
N PRO A 180 7.61 1.78 -18.38
CA PRO A 180 8.86 1.09 -18.67
C PRO A 180 9.17 -0.11 -17.77
N LEU A 181 8.48 -0.24 -16.64
CA LEU A 181 8.61 -1.35 -15.70
C LEU A 181 7.48 -2.36 -15.80
N ALA A 182 6.62 -2.27 -16.83
CA ALA A 182 5.52 -3.21 -17.03
C ALA A 182 6.00 -4.68 -17.00
N GLY A 183 5.31 -5.51 -16.23
CA GLY A 183 5.69 -6.92 -16.00
C GLY A 183 6.80 -7.13 -14.97
N ARG A 184 7.45 -6.08 -14.48
CA ARG A 184 8.47 -6.15 -13.44
C ARG A 184 7.86 -5.98 -12.04
N ARG A 185 8.57 -6.51 -11.04
CA ARG A 185 8.22 -6.26 -9.64
C ARG A 185 8.73 -4.90 -9.22
N VAL A 186 7.88 -4.07 -8.65
CA VAL A 186 8.25 -2.72 -8.22
C VAL A 186 7.84 -2.47 -6.78
N VAL A 187 8.66 -1.72 -6.07
CA VAL A 187 8.35 -1.19 -4.74
C VAL A 187 7.57 0.10 -4.94
N ARG A 188 6.31 0.12 -4.52
CA ARG A 188 5.45 1.31 -4.65
C ARG A 188 6.03 2.50 -3.90
N GLY A 189 6.05 3.66 -4.58
CA GLY A 189 6.65 4.89 -4.07
C GLY A 189 8.17 4.99 -4.29
N ARG A 190 8.81 3.92 -4.83
CA ARG A 190 10.25 3.89 -5.12
C ARG A 190 10.54 3.44 -6.56
N GLU A 191 9.65 3.77 -7.49
CA GLU A 191 9.71 3.32 -8.89
C GLU A 191 10.99 3.81 -9.59
N THR A 192 11.48 5.01 -9.25
CA THR A 192 12.75 5.54 -9.80
C THR A 192 13.94 4.67 -9.41
N GLU A 193 14.01 4.25 -8.15
CA GLU A 193 15.06 3.36 -7.66
C GLU A 193 14.92 1.94 -8.26
N CYS A 194 13.68 1.46 -8.45
CA CYS A 194 13.42 0.20 -9.15
C CYS A 194 13.92 0.28 -10.60
N ARG A 195 13.71 1.40 -11.26
CA ARG A 195 14.19 1.62 -12.64
C ARG A 195 15.71 1.57 -12.71
N ALA A 196 16.40 2.21 -11.78
CA ALA A 196 17.86 2.14 -11.68
C ALA A 196 18.37 0.73 -11.34
N HIS A 197 17.60 -0.03 -10.55
CA HIS A 197 17.94 -1.41 -10.20
C HIS A 197 17.84 -2.38 -11.40
N TYR A 198 16.93 -2.12 -12.35
CA TYR A 198 16.71 -2.96 -13.52
C TYR A 198 17.47 -2.48 -14.79
N ALA A 199 18.14 -1.32 -14.73
CA ALA A 199 18.95 -0.79 -15.83
C ALA A 199 20.26 -1.54 -15.97
#